data_e9073b720cfe747abd2e55015362ac6a
#
_entry.id   e9073b720cfe747abd2e55015362ac6a
#
_cell.length_a   1.000
_cell.length_b   1.000
_cell.length_c   1.000
_cell.angle_alpha   90.00
_cell.angle_beta   90.00
_cell.angle_gamma   90.00
#
_symmetry.space_group_name_H-M   'P 1'
#
loop_
_entity.id
_entity.type
_entity.pdbx_description
1 polymer ?
#
loop_
_entity_poly.entity_id
_entity_poly.type
_entity_poly.pdbx_seq_one_letter_code
_entity_poly.pdbx_strand_id
1 'polypeptide(L)'
;MTWPFENDTSAITKKLAKRNLKADKSRNILIIITIALATCLIMTTTLYFFASQRKSLNDAAGRYQAIINEVDNDTITKLVNDSRVQVGVSHLLGLVSYGDYKLTVRSMDETLMKLAKYPDLEGELPKSTNEIAITKAFLDRAGLSKSVGDIISLNLGDGEKDYTLCGILPVENSNYSVFVSQSYIENKISEPAYSAYIRLNESDGWSKAAIQAELSTLCRELKIQPEQMQFSTYYFSLIEQRSSQYITVIAFISLIIALACTLVIYSLFYVS
;
A
#
# COMPACT_ATOMS: atom_id res chain seq x y z
N MET A 1 58.25 30.18 42.47
CA MET A 1 58.91 28.86 42.58
C MET A 1 58.14 27.92 41.65
N THR A 2 58.61 27.72 40.42
CA THR A 2 58.10 26.72 39.50
C THR A 2 58.71 25.39 39.86
N TRP A 3 57.88 24.36 40.03
CA TRP A 3 58.33 22.99 40.36
C TRP A 3 59.20 22.46 39.17
N PRO A 4 60.34 21.88 39.44
CA PRO A 4 61.26 21.47 38.38
C PRO A 4 60.91 20.16 37.66
N PHE A 5 59.66 19.70 37.77
CA PHE A 5 59.16 18.39 37.24
C PHE A 5 57.93 18.46 36.34
N GLU A 6 57.61 19.61 35.76
CA GLU A 6 56.71 19.61 34.61
C GLU A 6 57.48 19.10 33.36
N ASN A 7 57.73 17.79 33.37
CA ASN A 7 58.18 17.13 32.15
C ASN A 7 57.02 17.10 31.17
N ASP A 8 57.04 17.94 30.18
CA ASP A 8 56.16 17.83 29.03
C ASP A 8 56.43 16.52 28.29
N THR A 9 55.74 15.44 28.71
CA THR A 9 55.83 14.10 28.14
C THR A 9 55.01 13.97 26.85
N SER A 10 54.31 15.05 26.40
CA SER A 10 53.42 15.03 25.26
C SER A 10 54.17 14.69 23.94
N ALA A 11 55.36 15.14 23.78
CA ALA A 11 56.21 14.82 22.62
C ALA A 11 56.65 13.34 22.61
N ILE A 12 56.96 12.79 23.79
CA ILE A 12 57.35 11.37 23.96
C ILE A 12 56.14 10.45 23.75
N THR A 13 54.98 10.78 24.34
CA THR A 13 53.74 10.02 24.14
C THR A 13 53.28 10.04 22.69
N LYS A 14 53.35 11.16 21.99
CA LYS A 14 53.06 11.26 20.54
C LYS A 14 54.03 10.40 19.72
N LYS A 15 55.30 10.38 20.05
CA LYS A 15 56.33 9.58 19.33
C LYS A 15 56.15 8.09 19.55
N LEU A 16 55.79 7.67 20.79
CA LEU A 16 55.47 6.29 21.15
C LEU A 16 54.18 5.84 20.47
N ALA A 17 53.12 6.64 20.51
CA ALA A 17 51.86 6.35 19.84
C ALA A 17 52.03 6.17 18.33
N LYS A 18 52.82 7.06 17.69
CA LYS A 18 53.14 6.97 16.24
C LYS A 18 53.93 5.72 15.90
N ARG A 19 54.85 5.28 16.77
CA ARG A 19 55.66 4.07 16.60
C ARG A 19 54.82 2.80 16.76
N ASN A 20 53.93 2.75 17.76
CA ASN A 20 53.00 1.65 17.97
C ASN A 20 51.99 1.55 16.82
N LEU A 21 51.43 2.66 16.37
CA LEU A 21 50.53 2.69 15.19
C LEU A 21 51.24 2.14 13.93
N LYS A 22 52.53 2.35 13.78
CA LYS A 22 53.30 1.88 12.64
C LYS A 22 53.68 0.40 12.74
N ALA A 23 53.96 -0.10 13.97
CA ALA A 23 54.25 -1.50 14.24
C ALA A 23 53.02 -2.41 14.00
N ASP A 24 51.81 -1.94 14.41
CA ASP A 24 50.57 -2.69 14.33
C ASP A 24 49.68 -2.27 13.14
N LYS A 25 50.29 -1.84 12.05
CA LYS A 25 49.58 -1.26 10.90
C LYS A 25 48.48 -2.19 10.34
N SER A 26 48.75 -3.47 10.18
CA SER A 26 47.80 -4.46 9.68
C SER A 26 46.59 -4.61 10.60
N ARG A 27 46.84 -4.68 11.91
CA ARG A 27 45.79 -4.79 12.95
C ARG A 27 44.89 -3.54 12.95
N ASN A 28 45.50 -2.36 12.91
CA ASN A 28 44.76 -1.10 12.88
C ASN A 28 43.88 -0.95 11.62
N ILE A 29 44.39 -1.37 10.46
CA ILE A 29 43.65 -1.38 9.21
C ILE A 29 42.43 -2.33 9.33
N LEU A 30 42.64 -3.53 9.90
CA LEU A 30 41.54 -4.50 10.07
C LEU A 30 40.46 -3.97 10.99
N ILE A 31 40.80 -3.30 12.10
CA ILE A 31 39.85 -2.65 13.02
C ILE A 31 39.07 -1.57 12.28
N ILE A 32 39.72 -0.71 11.51
CA ILE A 32 39.05 0.36 10.74
C ILE A 32 38.05 -0.25 9.73
N ILE A 33 38.50 -1.28 8.99
CA ILE A 33 37.62 -1.97 8.02
C ILE A 33 36.41 -2.60 8.74
N THR A 34 36.63 -3.26 9.88
CA THR A 34 35.54 -3.88 10.65
C THR A 34 34.52 -2.84 11.11
N ILE A 35 34.97 -1.72 11.66
CA ILE A 35 34.10 -0.62 12.10
C ILE A 35 33.35 -0.02 10.89
N ALA A 36 34.07 0.22 9.78
CA ALA A 36 33.48 0.78 8.57
C ALA A 36 32.39 -0.15 7.99
N LEU A 37 32.64 -1.46 7.92
CA LEU A 37 31.68 -2.45 7.47
C LEU A 37 30.45 -2.51 8.39
N ALA A 38 30.66 -2.50 9.71
CA ALA A 38 29.57 -2.52 10.68
C ALA A 38 28.67 -1.28 10.57
N THR A 39 29.28 -0.10 10.52
CA THR A 39 28.53 1.16 10.36
C THR A 39 27.80 1.22 9.04
N CYS A 40 28.40 0.77 7.95
CA CYS A 40 27.79 0.68 6.64
C CYS A 40 26.57 -0.26 6.66
N LEU A 41 26.66 -1.41 7.31
CA LEU A 41 25.60 -2.40 7.41
C LEU A 41 24.41 -1.90 8.25
N ILE A 42 24.69 -1.26 9.39
CA ILE A 42 23.65 -0.63 10.23
C ILE A 42 22.96 0.50 9.45
N MET A 43 23.72 1.34 8.76
CA MET A 43 23.17 2.46 8.00
C MET A 43 22.29 1.97 6.85
N THR A 44 22.77 0.96 6.10
CA THR A 44 22.02 0.38 4.97
C THR A 44 20.72 -0.26 5.42
N THR A 45 20.74 -1.04 6.50
CA THR A 45 19.52 -1.66 7.05
C THR A 45 18.52 -0.62 7.53
N THR A 46 18.99 0.42 8.19
CA THR A 46 18.17 1.54 8.66
C THR A 46 17.54 2.31 7.50
N LEU A 47 18.31 2.66 6.48
CA LEU A 47 17.83 3.35 5.28
C LEU A 47 16.82 2.50 4.50
N TYR A 48 17.09 1.21 4.33
CA TYR A 48 16.16 0.29 3.67
C TYR A 48 14.82 0.22 4.41
N PHE A 49 14.85 0.17 5.73
CA PHE A 49 13.63 0.17 6.54
C PHE A 49 12.82 1.46 6.38
N PHE A 50 13.45 2.62 6.50
CA PHE A 50 12.76 3.90 6.31
C PHE A 50 12.20 4.05 4.89
N ALA A 51 12.94 3.61 3.87
CA ALA A 51 12.47 3.61 2.49
C ALA A 51 11.24 2.69 2.31
N SER A 52 11.27 1.49 2.89
CA SER A 52 10.16 0.54 2.87
C SER A 52 8.92 1.10 3.58
N GLN A 53 9.09 1.70 4.77
CA GLN A 53 7.99 2.36 5.47
C GLN A 53 7.37 3.49 4.64
N ARG A 54 8.21 4.36 4.08
CA ARG A 54 7.72 5.47 3.25
C ARG A 54 6.94 4.98 2.04
N LYS A 55 7.41 3.91 1.40
CA LYS A 55 6.70 3.26 0.30
C LYS A 55 5.33 2.75 0.77
N SER A 56 5.26 2.00 1.87
CA SER A 56 4.01 1.47 2.41
C SER A 56 3.01 2.57 2.75
N LEU A 57 3.46 3.67 3.34
CA LEU A 57 2.59 4.82 3.64
C LEU A 57 2.09 5.52 2.36
N ASN A 58 2.94 5.67 1.35
CA ASN A 58 2.54 6.22 0.06
C ASN A 58 1.55 5.28 -0.66
N ASP A 59 1.72 3.98 -0.53
CA ASP A 59 0.80 2.99 -1.08
C ASP A 59 -0.54 2.97 -0.35
N ALA A 60 -0.56 3.23 0.96
CA ALA A 60 -1.78 3.38 1.76
C ALA A 60 -2.50 4.71 1.51
N ALA A 61 -1.74 5.78 1.26
CA ALA A 61 -2.29 7.11 1.05
C ALA A 61 -3.33 7.12 -0.09
N GLY A 62 -4.50 7.68 0.17
CA GLY A 62 -5.59 7.75 -0.80
C GLY A 62 -6.40 6.46 -0.98
N ARG A 63 -6.06 5.33 -0.33
CA ARG A 63 -6.85 4.09 -0.44
C ARG A 63 -8.04 4.09 0.52
N TYR A 64 -9.10 3.34 0.13
CA TYR A 64 -10.23 3.06 1.03
C TYR A 64 -9.77 2.27 2.27
N GLN A 65 -10.43 2.55 3.38
CA GLN A 65 -10.13 1.99 4.70
C GLN A 65 -11.14 0.91 5.12
N ALA A 66 -12.37 1.03 4.63
CA ALA A 66 -13.42 0.04 4.85
C ALA A 66 -14.35 -0.06 3.64
N ILE A 67 -15.08 -1.17 3.58
CA ILE A 67 -16.17 -1.41 2.63
C ILE A 67 -17.42 -1.65 3.47
N ILE A 68 -18.51 -0.97 3.14
CA ILE A 68 -19.83 -1.26 3.68
C ILE A 68 -20.64 -1.92 2.56
N ASN A 69 -21.05 -3.15 2.79
CA ASN A 69 -21.81 -3.94 1.82
C ASN A 69 -23.31 -3.82 2.04
N GLU A 70 -24.07 -4.12 1.02
CA GLU A 70 -25.54 -4.19 1.08
C GLU A 70 -26.18 -2.89 1.58
N VAL A 71 -25.70 -1.76 1.04
CA VAL A 71 -26.17 -0.43 1.40
C VAL A 71 -27.22 0.02 0.39
N ASP A 72 -28.34 0.57 0.88
CA ASP A 72 -29.37 1.16 0.05
C ASP A 72 -28.98 2.56 -0.48
N ASN A 73 -29.71 3.05 -1.45
CA ASN A 73 -29.44 4.33 -2.09
C ASN A 73 -29.52 5.53 -1.14
N ASP A 74 -30.41 5.44 -0.14
CA ASP A 74 -30.61 6.48 0.88
C ASP A 74 -29.37 6.61 1.79
N THR A 75 -28.83 5.48 2.19
CA THR A 75 -27.61 5.42 3.00
C THR A 75 -26.38 5.85 2.19
N ILE A 76 -26.27 5.44 0.92
CA ILE A 76 -25.22 5.94 0.00
C ILE A 76 -25.30 7.46 -0.08
N THR A 77 -26.47 8.04 -0.28
CA THR A 77 -26.65 9.49 -0.36
C THR A 77 -26.19 10.19 0.92
N LYS A 78 -26.50 9.63 2.09
CA LYS A 78 -26.03 10.18 3.38
C LYS A 78 -24.52 10.09 3.53
N LEU A 79 -23.93 8.95 3.14
CA LEU A 79 -22.47 8.76 3.17
C LEU A 79 -21.74 9.73 2.24
N VAL A 80 -22.21 9.89 1.00
CA VAL A 80 -21.59 10.80 0.01
C VAL A 80 -21.65 12.26 0.44
N ASN A 81 -22.73 12.65 1.16
CA ASN A 81 -22.90 14.00 1.70
C ASN A 81 -22.18 14.24 3.04
N ASP A 82 -21.60 13.23 3.65
CA ASP A 82 -20.84 13.37 4.90
C ASP A 82 -19.43 13.90 4.59
N SER A 83 -19.13 15.10 5.08
CA SER A 83 -17.85 15.77 4.83
C SER A 83 -16.63 15.06 5.47
N ARG A 84 -16.86 14.12 6.39
CA ARG A 84 -15.79 13.36 7.06
C ARG A 84 -15.18 12.29 6.18
N VAL A 85 -15.88 11.87 5.12
CA VAL A 85 -15.49 10.71 4.30
C VAL A 85 -15.49 11.00 2.81
N GLN A 86 -14.64 10.27 2.10
CA GLN A 86 -14.74 10.06 0.67
C GLN A 86 -15.37 8.68 0.44
N VAL A 87 -16.32 8.60 -0.47
CA VAL A 87 -17.08 7.39 -0.74
C VAL A 87 -17.01 7.05 -2.21
N GLY A 88 -16.50 5.87 -2.51
CA GLY A 88 -16.59 5.27 -3.83
C GLY A 88 -17.69 4.20 -3.83
N VAL A 89 -18.48 4.14 -4.89
CA VAL A 89 -19.66 3.27 -4.97
C VAL A 89 -19.49 2.22 -6.05
N SER A 90 -19.87 0.98 -5.73
CA SER A 90 -19.92 -0.13 -6.67
C SER A 90 -21.17 -0.96 -6.42
N HIS A 91 -21.73 -1.53 -7.48
CA HIS A 91 -22.74 -2.57 -7.37
C HIS A 91 -22.28 -3.80 -8.16
N LEU A 92 -22.32 -4.97 -7.52
CA LEU A 92 -22.03 -6.24 -8.16
C LEU A 92 -23.32 -6.84 -8.71
N LEU A 93 -23.46 -6.87 -10.03
CA LEU A 93 -24.62 -7.48 -10.68
C LEU A 93 -24.55 -9.00 -10.68
N GLY A 94 -23.36 -9.58 -10.85
CA GLY A 94 -23.14 -11.00 -10.87
C GLY A 94 -22.03 -11.46 -11.83
N LEU A 95 -22.10 -12.74 -12.19
CA LEU A 95 -21.18 -13.37 -13.12
C LEU A 95 -21.93 -13.73 -14.41
N VAL A 96 -21.34 -13.42 -15.55
CA VAL A 96 -21.81 -13.85 -16.86
C VAL A 96 -20.73 -14.68 -17.56
N SER A 97 -21.13 -15.49 -18.53
CA SER A 97 -20.21 -16.31 -19.31
C SER A 97 -20.01 -15.72 -20.69
N TYR A 98 -18.77 -15.73 -21.18
CA TYR A 98 -18.40 -15.45 -22.56
C TYR A 98 -17.51 -16.60 -23.04
N GLY A 99 -18.07 -17.54 -23.80
CA GLY A 99 -17.41 -18.81 -24.09
C GLY A 99 -17.00 -19.53 -22.79
N ASP A 100 -15.72 -19.84 -22.66
CA ASP A 100 -15.13 -20.49 -21.46
C ASP A 100 -14.78 -19.50 -20.33
N TYR A 101 -14.95 -18.20 -20.56
CA TYR A 101 -14.57 -17.17 -19.59
C TYR A 101 -15.76 -16.74 -18.75
N LYS A 102 -15.48 -16.50 -17.46
CA LYS A 102 -16.44 -15.87 -16.54
C LYS A 102 -16.07 -14.41 -16.34
N LEU A 103 -17.03 -13.54 -16.55
CA LEU A 103 -16.92 -12.10 -16.41
C LEU A 103 -17.73 -11.63 -15.21
N THR A 104 -17.11 -10.86 -14.34
CA THR A 104 -17.80 -10.15 -13.26
C THR A 104 -18.44 -8.90 -13.83
N VAL A 105 -19.76 -8.76 -13.73
CA VAL A 105 -20.49 -7.55 -14.14
C VAL A 105 -20.73 -6.67 -12.93
N ARG A 106 -20.25 -5.42 -12.98
CA ARG A 106 -20.36 -4.47 -11.89
C ARG A 106 -20.42 -3.02 -12.39
N SER A 107 -20.99 -2.14 -11.57
CA SER A 107 -20.79 -0.70 -11.73
C SER A 107 -19.64 -0.22 -10.84
N MET A 108 -19.06 0.92 -11.19
CA MET A 108 -18.00 1.57 -10.43
C MET A 108 -18.00 3.07 -10.77
N ASP A 109 -17.84 3.91 -9.75
CA ASP A 109 -17.69 5.35 -9.95
C ASP A 109 -16.20 5.78 -10.00
N GLU A 110 -15.95 7.02 -10.39
CA GLU A 110 -14.59 7.58 -10.47
C GLU A 110 -13.92 7.67 -9.09
N THR A 111 -14.70 7.88 -8.03
CA THR A 111 -14.16 7.95 -6.67
C THR A 111 -13.61 6.60 -6.24
N LEU A 112 -14.34 5.53 -6.54
CA LEU A 112 -13.85 4.18 -6.28
C LEU A 112 -12.59 3.86 -7.07
N MET A 113 -12.50 4.28 -8.34
CA MET A 113 -11.27 4.09 -9.12
C MET A 113 -10.06 4.70 -8.40
N LYS A 114 -10.21 5.92 -7.87
CA LYS A 114 -9.15 6.61 -7.12
C LYS A 114 -8.84 5.92 -5.79
N LEU A 115 -9.87 5.60 -5.00
CA LEU A 115 -9.73 4.96 -3.69
C LEU A 115 -9.19 3.52 -3.76
N ALA A 116 -9.50 2.79 -4.82
CA ALA A 116 -8.95 1.46 -5.06
C ALA A 116 -7.58 1.49 -5.77
N LYS A 117 -7.13 2.69 -6.19
CA LYS A 117 -5.91 2.90 -6.99
C LYS A 117 -5.88 2.00 -8.24
N TYR A 118 -6.98 1.97 -8.96
CA TYR A 118 -6.97 1.38 -10.29
C TYR A 118 -6.02 2.17 -11.20
N PRO A 119 -5.37 1.51 -12.15
CA PRO A 119 -4.60 2.21 -13.17
C PRO A 119 -5.51 3.11 -14.01
N ASP A 120 -4.92 4.09 -14.68
CA ASP A 120 -5.66 5.01 -15.53
C ASP A 120 -6.45 4.25 -16.60
N LEU A 121 -7.73 4.58 -16.70
CA LEU A 121 -8.65 3.99 -17.68
C LEU A 121 -8.34 4.58 -19.05
N GLU A 122 -8.17 3.74 -20.05
CA GLU A 122 -8.18 4.18 -21.46
C GLU A 122 -9.64 4.43 -21.87
N GLY A 123 -9.98 5.67 -22.18
CA GLY A 123 -11.36 6.10 -22.40
C GLY A 123 -12.07 6.59 -21.13
N GLU A 124 -13.33 6.28 -20.98
CA GLU A 124 -14.19 6.75 -19.87
C GLU A 124 -14.97 5.60 -19.22
N LEU A 125 -15.50 5.85 -18.01
CA LEU A 125 -16.48 4.94 -17.39
C LEU A 125 -17.82 5.04 -18.13
N PRO A 126 -18.59 3.92 -18.20
CA PRO A 126 -19.90 3.90 -18.86
C PRO A 126 -20.88 4.88 -18.22
N LYS A 127 -21.51 5.72 -19.04
CA LYS A 127 -22.52 6.71 -18.63
C LYS A 127 -23.94 6.31 -19.05
N SER A 128 -24.04 5.56 -20.14
CA SER A 128 -25.32 5.10 -20.69
C SER A 128 -25.48 3.58 -20.63
N THR A 129 -26.70 3.09 -20.80
CA THR A 129 -27.02 1.66 -20.66
C THR A 129 -26.45 0.76 -21.77
N ASN A 130 -26.04 1.34 -22.89
CA ASN A 130 -25.42 0.65 -24.01
C ASN A 130 -23.89 0.81 -24.07
N GLU A 131 -23.29 1.42 -23.05
CA GLU A 131 -21.86 1.56 -22.90
C GLU A 131 -21.32 0.58 -21.87
N ILE A 132 -20.11 0.08 -22.14
CA ILE A 132 -19.37 -0.77 -21.20
C ILE A 132 -17.90 -0.39 -21.18
N ALA A 133 -17.26 -0.61 -20.05
CA ALA A 133 -15.81 -0.68 -19.98
C ALA A 133 -15.38 -2.11 -19.59
N ILE A 134 -14.23 -2.55 -20.08
CA ILE A 134 -13.77 -3.94 -19.91
C ILE A 134 -12.31 -3.96 -19.43
N THR A 135 -11.93 -4.99 -18.69
CA THR A 135 -10.54 -5.21 -18.33
C THR A 135 -9.74 -5.67 -19.55
N LYS A 136 -8.56 -5.07 -19.77
CA LYS A 136 -7.67 -5.44 -20.89
C LYS A 136 -7.30 -6.92 -20.86
N ALA A 137 -7.07 -7.47 -19.67
CA ALA A 137 -6.77 -8.90 -19.47
C ALA A 137 -7.83 -9.83 -20.10
N PHE A 138 -9.11 -9.43 -20.08
CA PHE A 138 -10.16 -10.22 -20.74
C PHE A 138 -10.04 -10.10 -22.27
N LEU A 139 -9.89 -8.91 -22.82
CA LEU A 139 -9.76 -8.72 -24.28
C LEU A 139 -8.58 -9.52 -24.84
N ASP A 140 -7.43 -9.41 -24.18
CA ASP A 140 -6.21 -10.12 -24.58
C ASP A 140 -6.41 -11.65 -24.51
N ARG A 141 -7.02 -12.14 -23.43
CA ARG A 141 -7.21 -13.58 -23.22
C ARG A 141 -8.27 -14.19 -24.14
N ALA A 142 -9.32 -13.44 -24.44
CA ALA A 142 -10.36 -13.85 -25.38
C ALA A 142 -9.96 -13.67 -26.86
N GLY A 143 -8.78 -13.12 -27.13
CA GLY A 143 -8.29 -12.86 -28.48
C GLY A 143 -9.08 -11.76 -29.19
N LEU A 144 -9.68 -10.84 -28.46
CA LEU A 144 -10.50 -9.76 -28.98
C LEU A 144 -9.64 -8.52 -29.21
N SER A 145 -9.31 -8.23 -30.47
CA SER A 145 -8.62 -7.00 -30.86
C SER A 145 -9.63 -5.85 -30.96
N LYS A 146 -10.01 -5.28 -29.81
CA LYS A 146 -10.97 -4.18 -29.71
C LYS A 146 -10.32 -2.95 -29.08
N SER A 147 -10.75 -1.78 -29.54
CA SER A 147 -10.34 -0.46 -29.05
C SER A 147 -11.54 0.32 -28.53
N VAL A 148 -11.27 1.40 -27.77
CA VAL A 148 -12.33 2.33 -27.34
C VAL A 148 -13.08 2.88 -28.55
N GLY A 149 -14.40 2.82 -28.50
CA GLY A 149 -15.32 3.16 -29.59
C GLY A 149 -15.83 1.96 -30.39
N ASP A 150 -15.21 0.79 -30.27
CA ASP A 150 -15.68 -0.42 -30.97
C ASP A 150 -16.94 -1.00 -30.32
N ILE A 151 -17.67 -1.79 -31.12
CA ILE A 151 -18.83 -2.53 -30.65
C ILE A 151 -18.41 -3.95 -30.26
N ILE A 152 -18.91 -4.40 -29.14
CA ILE A 152 -18.75 -5.76 -28.64
C ILE A 152 -20.12 -6.36 -28.28
N SER A 153 -20.41 -7.58 -28.77
CA SER A 153 -21.63 -8.30 -28.44
C SER A 153 -21.42 -9.14 -27.20
N LEU A 154 -22.22 -8.90 -26.18
CA LEU A 154 -22.15 -9.61 -24.89
C LEU A 154 -23.56 -9.95 -24.38
N ASN A 155 -23.68 -11.08 -23.71
CA ASN A 155 -24.87 -11.43 -22.94
C ASN A 155 -24.64 -11.10 -21.46
N LEU A 156 -25.19 -9.96 -21.00
CA LEU A 156 -25.14 -9.55 -19.60
C LEU A 156 -26.35 -10.03 -18.79
N GLY A 157 -27.02 -11.09 -19.25
CA GLY A 157 -28.13 -11.75 -18.59
C GLY A 157 -29.51 -11.50 -19.25
N ASP A 158 -29.60 -10.66 -20.30
CA ASP A 158 -30.83 -10.31 -21.03
C ASP A 158 -30.78 -10.72 -22.52
N GLY A 159 -29.98 -11.71 -22.82
CA GLY A 159 -29.65 -12.08 -24.20
C GLY A 159 -28.44 -11.33 -24.73
N GLU A 160 -28.01 -11.72 -25.93
CA GLU A 160 -26.89 -11.09 -26.61
C GLU A 160 -27.30 -9.70 -27.12
N LYS A 161 -26.49 -8.69 -26.75
CA LYS A 161 -26.69 -7.29 -27.15
C LYS A 161 -25.36 -6.66 -27.51
N ASP A 162 -25.44 -5.67 -28.37
CA ASP A 162 -24.30 -4.86 -28.78
C ASP A 162 -24.08 -3.71 -27.81
N TYR A 163 -22.85 -3.59 -27.31
CA TYR A 163 -22.44 -2.53 -26.42
C TYR A 163 -21.27 -1.76 -27.03
N THR A 164 -21.25 -0.46 -26.86
CA THR A 164 -20.10 0.38 -27.20
C THR A 164 -19.04 0.27 -26.12
N LEU A 165 -17.84 -0.10 -26.49
CA LEU A 165 -16.68 -0.14 -25.59
C LEU A 165 -16.19 1.29 -25.33
N CYS A 166 -16.60 1.91 -24.22
CA CYS A 166 -16.23 3.28 -23.86
C CYS A 166 -14.93 3.36 -23.06
N GLY A 167 -14.47 2.24 -22.48
CA GLY A 167 -13.24 2.23 -21.70
C GLY A 167 -12.59 0.85 -21.61
N ILE A 168 -11.26 0.87 -21.52
CA ILE A 168 -10.44 -0.33 -21.29
C ILE A 168 -9.61 -0.10 -20.02
N LEU A 169 -9.82 -0.95 -19.02
CA LEU A 169 -9.08 -0.89 -17.76
C LEU A 169 -7.82 -1.77 -17.87
N PRO A 170 -6.60 -1.21 -17.82
CA PRO A 170 -5.36 -1.95 -18.04
C PRO A 170 -4.94 -2.74 -16.78
N VAL A 171 -5.79 -3.68 -16.35
CA VAL A 171 -5.52 -4.60 -15.25
C VAL A 171 -5.11 -5.94 -15.83
N GLU A 172 -3.94 -6.44 -15.41
CA GLU A 172 -3.35 -7.69 -15.90
C GLU A 172 -3.81 -8.94 -15.13
N ASN A 173 -4.53 -8.77 -14.02
CA ASN A 173 -4.98 -9.87 -13.19
C ASN A 173 -6.11 -10.68 -13.86
N SER A 174 -6.21 -11.96 -13.50
CA SER A 174 -7.22 -12.92 -13.97
C SER A 174 -8.68 -12.58 -13.61
N ASN A 175 -8.95 -11.43 -13.03
CA ASN A 175 -10.29 -10.95 -12.71
C ASN A 175 -10.88 -10.23 -13.93
N TYR A 176 -11.49 -11.01 -14.82
CA TYR A 176 -12.18 -10.49 -15.98
C TYR A 176 -13.45 -9.76 -15.54
N SER A 177 -13.54 -8.48 -15.82
CA SER A 177 -14.67 -7.65 -15.41
C SER A 177 -15.21 -6.81 -16.56
N VAL A 178 -16.52 -6.69 -16.57
CA VAL A 178 -17.27 -5.74 -17.38
C VAL A 178 -17.88 -4.72 -16.45
N PHE A 179 -17.61 -3.46 -16.71
CA PHE A 179 -18.19 -2.35 -16.00
C PHE A 179 -19.37 -1.80 -16.79
N VAL A 180 -20.47 -1.57 -16.12
CA VAL A 180 -21.70 -1.00 -16.67
C VAL A 180 -22.02 0.31 -15.97
N SER A 181 -22.88 1.13 -16.59
CA SER A 181 -23.32 2.38 -15.98
C SER A 181 -24.23 2.14 -14.76
N GLN A 182 -24.34 3.17 -13.92
CA GLN A 182 -25.30 3.18 -12.81
C GLN A 182 -26.74 3.02 -13.33
N SER A 183 -27.08 3.72 -14.43
CA SER A 183 -28.41 3.62 -15.06
C SER A 183 -28.73 2.22 -15.60
N TYR A 184 -27.70 1.46 -16.01
CA TYR A 184 -27.90 0.05 -16.39
C TYR A 184 -28.37 -0.79 -15.19
N ILE A 185 -27.78 -0.58 -14.01
CA ILE A 185 -28.13 -1.28 -12.77
C ILE A 185 -29.56 -0.93 -12.35
N GLU A 186 -29.88 0.37 -12.30
CA GLU A 186 -31.19 0.88 -11.88
C GLU A 186 -32.35 0.42 -12.78
N ASN A 187 -32.08 0.28 -14.09
CA ASN A 187 -33.06 -0.27 -15.02
C ASN A 187 -33.29 -1.78 -14.84
N LYS A 188 -32.34 -2.49 -14.24
CA LYS A 188 -32.40 -3.94 -14.09
C LYS A 188 -32.88 -4.40 -12.73
N ILE A 189 -32.60 -3.63 -11.68
CA ILE A 189 -32.89 -3.95 -10.29
C ILE A 189 -33.64 -2.77 -9.67
N SER A 190 -34.82 -3.02 -9.15
CA SER A 190 -35.68 -1.97 -8.55
C SER A 190 -35.07 -1.39 -7.27
N GLU A 191 -34.38 -2.23 -6.47
CA GLU A 191 -33.76 -1.84 -5.22
C GLU A 191 -32.31 -2.40 -5.21
N PRO A 192 -31.38 -1.73 -5.88
CA PRO A 192 -30.00 -2.21 -5.91
C PRO A 192 -29.30 -2.01 -4.56
N ALA A 193 -28.62 -3.06 -4.12
CA ALA A 193 -27.73 -2.99 -2.96
C ALA A 193 -26.31 -2.63 -3.41
N TYR A 194 -25.73 -1.61 -2.80
CA TYR A 194 -24.41 -1.10 -3.15
C TYR A 194 -23.34 -1.52 -2.17
N SER A 195 -22.11 -1.52 -2.63
CA SER A 195 -20.93 -1.54 -1.76
C SER A 195 -20.29 -0.15 -1.74
N ALA A 196 -20.24 0.46 -0.56
CA ALA A 196 -19.61 1.74 -0.33
C ALA A 196 -18.16 1.55 0.16
N TYR A 197 -17.19 2.04 -0.60
CA TYR A 197 -15.78 2.04 -0.27
C TYR A 197 -15.43 3.37 0.40
N ILE A 198 -15.05 3.34 1.66
CA ILE A 198 -14.95 4.52 2.50
C ILE A 198 -13.50 4.81 2.87
N ARG A 199 -13.16 6.10 2.80
CA ARG A 199 -11.95 6.67 3.34
C ARG A 199 -12.30 7.89 4.19
N LEU A 200 -11.80 7.96 5.42
CA LEU A 200 -11.85 9.16 6.25
C LEU A 200 -10.96 10.25 5.66
N ASN A 201 -11.49 11.46 5.60
CA ASN A 201 -10.71 12.65 5.28
C ASN A 201 -9.71 12.92 6.41
N GLU A 202 -8.55 13.48 6.07
CA GLU A 202 -7.52 13.90 7.04
C GLU A 202 -7.04 12.82 8.02
N SER A 203 -7.25 11.54 7.69
CA SER A 203 -6.86 10.40 8.52
C SER A 203 -5.42 9.94 8.33
N ASP A 204 -4.63 10.69 7.54
CA ASP A 204 -3.23 10.34 7.29
C ASP A 204 -2.41 10.43 8.58
N GLY A 205 -1.75 9.34 8.91
CA GLY A 205 -0.98 9.22 10.15
C GLY A 205 -1.76 8.73 11.37
N TRP A 206 -3.08 8.54 11.26
CA TRP A 206 -3.86 7.94 12.33
C TRP A 206 -3.47 6.48 12.58
N SER A 207 -3.65 6.02 13.82
CA SER A 207 -3.49 4.60 14.15
C SER A 207 -4.68 3.79 13.62
N LYS A 208 -4.47 2.48 13.43
CA LYS A 208 -5.55 1.54 13.08
C LYS A 208 -6.74 1.67 14.03
N ALA A 209 -6.49 1.71 15.34
CA ALA A 209 -7.54 1.81 16.34
C ALA A 209 -8.37 3.09 16.21
N ALA A 210 -7.71 4.24 15.92
CA ALA A 210 -8.41 5.51 15.73
C ALA A 210 -9.30 5.49 14.49
N ILE A 211 -8.80 4.98 13.35
CA ILE A 211 -9.57 4.84 12.11
C ILE A 211 -10.77 3.91 12.31
N GLN A 212 -10.56 2.76 12.94
CA GLN A 212 -11.64 1.80 13.20
C GLN A 212 -12.71 2.37 14.14
N ALA A 213 -12.30 3.11 15.17
CA ALA A 213 -13.24 3.74 16.09
C ALA A 213 -14.11 4.80 15.39
N GLU A 214 -13.50 5.65 14.56
CA GLU A 214 -14.23 6.69 13.83
C GLU A 214 -15.20 6.09 12.80
N LEU A 215 -14.75 5.12 12.00
CA LEU A 215 -15.61 4.43 11.04
C LEU A 215 -16.77 3.68 11.73
N SER A 216 -16.50 3.05 12.88
CA SER A 216 -17.56 2.39 13.66
C SER A 216 -18.57 3.39 14.24
N THR A 217 -18.11 4.58 14.59
CA THR A 217 -19.00 5.66 15.05
C THR A 217 -19.88 6.16 13.91
N LEU A 218 -19.31 6.38 12.74
CA LEU A 218 -20.05 6.75 11.53
C LEU A 218 -21.14 5.73 11.19
N CYS A 219 -20.79 4.43 11.19
CA CYS A 219 -21.77 3.37 10.92
C CYS A 219 -22.91 3.35 11.94
N ARG A 220 -22.61 3.55 13.22
CA ARG A 220 -23.63 3.62 14.27
C ARG A 220 -24.56 4.81 14.10
N GLU A 221 -24.03 5.99 13.74
CA GLU A 221 -24.82 7.19 13.45
C GLU A 221 -25.78 6.99 12.28
N LEU A 222 -25.33 6.28 11.24
CA LEU A 222 -26.13 5.95 10.05
C LEU A 222 -26.97 4.67 10.21
N LYS A 223 -26.96 4.03 11.39
CA LYS A 223 -27.67 2.78 11.69
C LYS A 223 -27.27 1.61 10.78
N ILE A 224 -26.04 1.61 10.29
CA ILE A 224 -25.46 0.52 9.51
C ILE A 224 -25.06 -0.60 10.48
N GLN A 225 -25.40 -1.84 10.14
CA GLN A 225 -25.08 -2.99 10.98
C GLN A 225 -23.56 -3.29 10.93
N PRO A 226 -22.93 -3.65 12.05
CA PRO A 226 -21.49 -3.95 12.09
C PRO A 226 -21.05 -5.02 11.09
N GLU A 227 -21.91 -5.99 10.80
CA GLU A 227 -21.68 -7.11 9.88
C GLU A 227 -21.55 -6.66 8.42
N GLN A 228 -22.15 -5.52 8.08
CA GLN A 228 -22.06 -4.94 6.74
C GLN A 228 -20.68 -4.27 6.50
N MET A 229 -19.98 -3.87 7.58
CA MET A 229 -18.71 -3.18 7.47
C MET A 229 -17.54 -4.15 7.52
N GLN A 230 -16.68 -4.08 6.51
CA GLN A 230 -15.43 -4.83 6.42
C GLN A 230 -14.25 -3.87 6.32
N PHE A 231 -13.33 -3.97 7.26
CA PHE A 231 -12.10 -3.18 7.21
C PHE A 231 -11.14 -3.70 6.14
N SER A 232 -10.50 -2.80 5.41
CA SER A 232 -9.50 -3.13 4.40
C SER A 232 -8.25 -3.74 5.04
N THR A 233 -8.13 -5.06 5.01
CA THR A 233 -6.94 -5.76 5.52
C THR A 233 -5.67 -5.30 4.83
N TYR A 234 -5.75 -5.02 3.52
CA TYR A 234 -4.62 -4.52 2.76
C TYR A 234 -4.17 -3.14 3.24
N TYR A 235 -5.10 -2.17 3.39
CA TYR A 235 -4.78 -0.84 3.91
C TYR A 235 -4.13 -0.94 5.30
N PHE A 236 -4.74 -1.70 6.21
CA PHE A 236 -4.22 -1.82 7.57
C PHE A 236 -2.88 -2.54 7.63
N SER A 237 -2.62 -3.52 6.77
CA SER A 237 -1.30 -4.16 6.69
C SER A 237 -0.20 -3.17 6.29
N LEU A 238 -0.50 -2.22 5.40
CA LEU A 238 0.44 -1.18 4.98
C LEU A 238 0.78 -0.21 6.12
N ILE A 239 -0.22 0.22 6.91
CA ILE A 239 0.01 1.15 8.02
C ILE A 239 0.57 0.46 9.27
N GLU A 240 0.29 -0.83 9.49
CA GLU A 240 0.83 -1.62 10.60
C GLU A 240 2.33 -1.91 10.45
N GLN A 241 2.88 -1.90 9.25
CA GLN A 241 4.32 -1.92 9.04
C GLN A 241 5.05 -0.75 9.73
N ARG A 242 4.32 0.25 10.19
CA ARG A 242 4.80 1.34 11.05
C ARG A 242 4.98 0.92 12.51
N SER A 243 4.58 -0.29 12.92
CA SER A 243 4.52 -0.69 14.32
C SER A 243 5.91 -0.78 14.96
N SER A 244 5.93 -0.57 16.28
CA SER A 244 7.14 -0.63 17.11
C SER A 244 7.92 -1.95 17.00
N GLN A 245 7.29 -3.02 16.52
CA GLN A 245 7.92 -4.32 16.32
C GLN A 245 9.10 -4.26 15.33
N TYR A 246 8.96 -3.50 14.23
CA TYR A 246 10.05 -3.35 13.26
C TYR A 246 11.22 -2.53 13.82
N ILE A 247 10.93 -1.49 14.61
CA ILE A 247 11.97 -0.71 15.30
C ILE A 247 12.73 -1.59 16.27
N THR A 248 12.02 -2.44 17.01
CA THR A 248 12.63 -3.40 17.96
C THR A 248 13.52 -4.41 17.24
N VAL A 249 13.08 -4.96 16.10
CA VAL A 249 13.88 -5.89 15.28
C VAL A 249 15.16 -5.23 14.77
N ILE A 250 15.08 -3.99 14.27
CA ILE A 250 16.26 -3.26 13.78
C ILE A 250 17.22 -2.96 14.93
N ALA A 251 16.71 -2.51 16.08
CA ALA A 251 17.52 -2.27 17.26
C ALA A 251 18.25 -3.55 17.70
N PHE A 252 17.55 -4.69 17.68
CA PHE A 252 18.14 -5.99 18.02
C PHE A 252 19.21 -6.43 17.04
N ILE A 253 18.97 -6.30 15.72
CA ILE A 253 19.98 -6.60 14.69
C ILE A 253 21.20 -5.68 14.84
N SER A 254 20.98 -4.38 15.07
CA SER A 254 22.05 -3.41 15.28
C SER A 254 22.90 -3.75 16.53
N LEU A 255 22.25 -4.20 17.61
CA LEU A 255 22.92 -4.66 18.82
C LEU A 255 23.78 -5.90 18.56
N ILE A 256 23.28 -6.89 17.83
CA ILE A 256 24.04 -8.09 17.46
C ILE A 256 25.29 -7.72 16.63
N ILE A 257 25.14 -6.84 15.65
CA ILE A 257 26.26 -6.37 14.81
C ILE A 257 27.30 -5.66 15.69
N ALA A 258 26.87 -4.78 16.59
CA ALA A 258 27.77 -4.06 17.51
C ALA A 258 28.53 -5.03 18.42
N LEU A 259 27.85 -6.04 18.98
CA LEU A 259 28.48 -7.08 19.82
C LEU A 259 29.48 -7.90 19.02
N ALA A 260 29.14 -8.35 17.81
CA ALA A 260 30.05 -9.10 16.94
C ALA A 260 31.31 -8.29 16.60
N CYS A 261 31.16 -7.01 16.29
CA CYS A 261 32.30 -6.12 16.04
C CYS A 261 33.17 -5.93 17.27
N THR A 262 32.53 -5.77 18.44
CA THR A 262 33.27 -5.65 19.73
C THR A 262 34.08 -6.90 20.02
N LEU A 263 33.53 -8.09 19.78
CA LEU A 263 34.23 -9.37 19.96
C LEU A 263 35.43 -9.51 19.00
N VAL A 264 35.25 -9.12 17.73
CA VAL A 264 36.34 -9.15 16.75
C VAL A 264 37.45 -8.20 17.17
N ILE A 265 37.10 -6.98 17.55
CA ILE A 265 38.10 -5.99 18.02
C ILE A 265 38.81 -6.51 19.27
N TYR A 266 38.04 -7.03 20.26
CA TYR A 266 38.59 -7.61 21.48
C TYR A 266 39.57 -8.75 21.18
N SER A 267 39.18 -9.68 20.29
CA SER A 267 40.07 -10.81 19.92
C SER A 267 41.35 -10.37 19.26
N LEU A 268 41.35 -9.30 18.46
CA LEU A 268 42.50 -8.71 17.84
C LEU A 268 43.47 -8.06 18.85
N PHE A 269 42.98 -7.58 19.98
CA PHE A 269 43.77 -7.04 21.06
C PHE A 269 44.30 -8.11 22.02
N TYR A 270 43.51 -9.17 22.27
CA TYR A 270 43.80 -10.18 23.28
C TYR A 270 44.76 -11.27 22.78
N VAL A 271 44.73 -11.59 21.47
CA VAL A 271 45.58 -12.62 20.86
C VAL A 271 46.97 -12.05 20.42
N SER A 272 47.18 -10.78 20.61
CA SER A 272 48.43 -10.06 20.35
C SER A 272 49.29 -9.95 21.61
#